data_21186c36e4ad693bd1743aa9c58d782f
#
_entry.id   21186c36e4ad693bd1743aa9c58d782f
#
_cell.length_a   1.000
_cell.length_b   1.000
_cell.length_c   1.000
_cell.angle_alpha   90.00
_cell.angle_beta   90.00
_cell.angle_gamma   90.00
#
_symmetry.space_group_name_H-M   'P 1'
#
loop_
_entity.id
_entity.type
_entity.pdbx_description
1 polymer ?
#
loop_
_entity_poly.entity_id
_entity_poly.type
_entity_poly.pdbx_seq_one_letter_code
_entity_poly.pdbx_strand_id
1 'polypeptide(L)'
;SKQILILMTVILVIILGGCTYVLNKTSGQIYEQMSQMAQLYAQELDNRFLRISRNLFSTIMDTNETNSTFWGNVNLMKNGDYSEYAIGKLREEYFSSAWEYGTEYRIFLYTHDTDKLYQLSLSSDGNYTMSSDIAASIREQIDKLDEKTYAVKRKWDVLECDNEVYICKIAQKNGIALGCIVNVKSILEPFSKLSLGKHGYVSLVDQDEVCIGMLDQSGIISEPQSMNTKNTYTIRQGLSRAPFEIRIGISLGGVLSLMAGSLLGMTVLIFMILIMSGILLFHVYSNIMKPLKVFTQ
;
A
#
# COMPACT_ATOMS: atom_id res chain seq x y z
N SER A 1 -7.62 18.54 57.08
CA SER A 1 -6.63 17.89 56.15
C SER A 1 -7.19 16.70 55.43
N LYS A 2 -8.05 15.80 56.03
CA LYS A 2 -8.64 14.63 55.33
C LYS A 2 -9.53 15.03 54.14
N GLN A 3 -10.37 16.07 54.28
CA GLN A 3 -11.27 16.52 53.20
C GLN A 3 -10.52 17.05 51.97
N ILE A 4 -9.39 17.73 52.19
CA ILE A 4 -8.52 18.22 51.12
C ILE A 4 -7.90 17.06 50.34
N LEU A 5 -7.44 16.01 51.06
CA LEU A 5 -6.88 14.83 50.45
C LEU A 5 -7.93 14.09 49.59
N ILE A 6 -9.15 13.96 50.07
CA ILE A 6 -10.28 13.35 49.34
C ILE A 6 -10.55 14.15 48.07
N LEU A 7 -10.63 15.49 48.14
CA LEU A 7 -10.88 16.34 46.98
C LEU A 7 -9.77 16.19 45.94
N MET A 8 -8.50 16.19 46.33
CA MET A 8 -7.38 15.98 45.42
C MET A 8 -7.43 14.59 44.77
N THR A 9 -7.81 13.55 45.50
CA THR A 9 -7.96 12.19 44.96
C THR A 9 -9.08 12.14 43.94
N VAL A 10 -10.21 12.77 44.18
CA VAL A 10 -11.34 12.83 43.25
C VAL A 10 -10.93 13.56 41.94
N ILE A 11 -10.26 14.71 42.07
CA ILE A 11 -9.76 15.46 40.88
C ILE A 11 -8.77 14.60 40.09
N LEU A 12 -7.85 13.92 40.77
CA LEU A 12 -6.89 13.02 40.08
C LEU A 12 -7.59 11.89 39.34
N VAL A 13 -8.60 11.26 39.94
CA VAL A 13 -9.39 10.18 39.28
C VAL A 13 -10.13 10.70 38.04
N ILE A 14 -10.72 11.89 38.14
CA ILE A 14 -11.42 12.51 36.99
C ILE A 14 -10.44 12.80 35.84
N ILE A 15 -9.25 13.35 36.18
CA ILE A 15 -8.19 13.63 35.17
C ILE A 15 -7.72 12.34 34.52
N LEU A 16 -7.41 11.29 35.30
CA LEU A 16 -6.98 10.00 34.75
C LEU A 16 -8.06 9.36 33.89
N GLY A 17 -9.32 9.41 34.30
CA GLY A 17 -10.45 8.92 33.52
C GLY A 17 -10.61 9.67 32.21
N GLY A 18 -10.50 11.01 32.25
CA GLY A 18 -10.53 11.86 31.08
C GLY A 18 -9.39 11.56 30.10
N CYS A 19 -8.17 11.41 30.61
CA CYS A 19 -7.00 11.04 29.79
C CYS A 19 -7.19 9.68 29.13
N THR A 20 -7.63 8.68 29.86
CA THR A 20 -7.86 7.33 29.31
C THR A 20 -8.94 7.35 28.21
N TYR A 21 -10.02 8.11 28.44
CA TYR A 21 -11.08 8.29 27.42
C TYR A 21 -10.56 8.93 26.14
N VAL A 22 -9.80 10.03 26.25
CA VAL A 22 -9.24 10.71 25.06
C VAL A 22 -8.24 9.83 24.35
N LEU A 23 -7.37 9.10 25.07
CA LEU A 23 -6.42 8.17 24.48
C LEU A 23 -7.12 7.08 23.67
N ASN A 24 -8.15 6.46 24.24
CA ASN A 24 -8.92 5.42 23.54
C ASN A 24 -9.63 5.99 22.31
N LYS A 25 -10.25 7.16 22.42
CA LYS A 25 -10.94 7.82 21.30
C LYS A 25 -9.98 8.17 20.18
N THR A 26 -8.82 8.76 20.51
CA THR A 26 -7.81 9.15 19.49
C THR A 26 -7.19 7.91 18.84
N SER A 27 -6.91 6.85 19.60
CA SER A 27 -6.43 5.58 19.06
C SER A 27 -7.44 4.98 18.05
N GLY A 28 -8.74 4.99 18.39
CA GLY A 28 -9.79 4.57 17.49
C GLY A 28 -9.85 5.40 16.20
N GLN A 29 -9.71 6.72 16.30
CA GLN A 29 -9.68 7.61 15.13
C GLN A 29 -8.48 7.35 14.23
N ILE A 30 -7.29 7.11 14.81
CA ILE A 30 -6.09 6.76 14.03
C ILE A 30 -6.31 5.45 13.26
N TYR A 31 -6.86 4.43 13.94
CA TYR A 31 -7.17 3.15 13.30
C TYR A 31 -8.17 3.33 12.14
N GLU A 32 -9.23 4.10 12.35
CA GLU A 32 -10.24 4.37 11.33
C GLU A 32 -9.65 5.13 10.14
N GLN A 33 -8.84 6.17 10.37
CA GLN A 33 -8.15 6.90 9.31
C GLN A 33 -7.21 6.01 8.48
N MET A 34 -6.43 5.14 9.14
CA MET A 34 -5.56 4.20 8.45
C MET A 34 -6.34 3.16 7.66
N SER A 35 -7.48 2.70 8.20
CA SER A 35 -8.37 1.77 7.50
C SER A 35 -8.98 2.41 6.25
N GLN A 36 -9.46 3.65 6.34
CA GLN A 36 -9.99 4.40 5.19
C GLN A 36 -8.90 4.62 4.13
N MET A 37 -7.67 4.94 4.55
CA MET A 37 -6.55 5.11 3.63
C MET A 37 -6.18 3.80 2.93
N ALA A 38 -6.13 2.67 3.65
CA ALA A 38 -5.93 1.35 3.08
C ALA A 38 -7.01 1.00 2.05
N GLN A 39 -8.27 1.31 2.37
CA GLN A 39 -9.40 1.11 1.46
C GLN A 39 -9.29 1.95 0.20
N LEU A 40 -8.99 3.24 0.32
CA LEU A 40 -8.82 4.13 -0.84
C LEU A 40 -7.68 3.66 -1.75
N TYR A 41 -6.56 3.25 -1.16
CA TYR A 41 -5.44 2.75 -1.92
C TYR A 41 -5.75 1.42 -2.62
N ALA A 42 -6.43 0.50 -1.93
CA ALA A 42 -6.88 -0.75 -2.53
C ALA A 42 -7.87 -0.50 -3.69
N GLN A 43 -8.78 0.46 -3.56
CA GLN A 43 -9.68 0.86 -4.64
C GLN A 43 -8.92 1.45 -5.84
N GLU A 44 -7.90 2.26 -5.60
CA GLU A 44 -7.06 2.81 -6.66
C GLU A 44 -6.29 1.70 -7.40
N LEU A 45 -5.70 0.73 -6.68
CA LEU A 45 -5.06 -0.44 -7.28
C LEU A 45 -6.05 -1.28 -8.08
N ASP A 46 -7.23 -1.56 -7.52
CA ASP A 46 -8.28 -2.30 -8.21
C ASP A 46 -8.71 -1.61 -9.51
N ASN A 47 -8.83 -0.28 -9.50
CA ASN A 47 -9.15 0.49 -10.69
C ASN A 47 -8.04 0.42 -11.74
N ARG A 48 -6.78 0.50 -11.34
CA ARG A 48 -5.63 0.34 -12.25
C ARG A 48 -5.58 -1.05 -12.82
N PHE A 49 -5.68 -2.09 -12.00
CA PHE A 49 -5.70 -3.47 -12.45
C PHE A 49 -6.86 -3.77 -13.40
N LEU A 50 -8.04 -3.20 -13.14
CA LEU A 50 -9.20 -3.33 -14.02
C LEU A 50 -8.95 -2.66 -15.37
N ARG A 51 -8.44 -1.42 -15.40
CA ARG A 51 -8.16 -0.68 -16.64
C ARG A 51 -7.13 -1.40 -17.49
N ILE A 52 -6.01 -1.82 -16.88
CA ILE A 52 -4.97 -2.59 -17.57
C ILE A 52 -5.54 -3.89 -18.12
N SER A 53 -6.25 -4.66 -17.29
CA SER A 53 -6.84 -5.93 -17.71
C SER A 53 -7.83 -5.76 -18.88
N ARG A 54 -8.65 -4.70 -18.86
CA ARG A 54 -9.58 -4.39 -19.97
C ARG A 54 -8.83 -3.99 -21.24
N ASN A 55 -7.79 -3.17 -21.12
CA ASN A 55 -6.98 -2.75 -22.25
C ASN A 55 -6.31 -3.96 -22.91
N LEU A 56 -5.58 -4.79 -22.15
CA LEU A 56 -4.94 -6.00 -22.66
C LEU A 56 -5.95 -6.92 -23.33
N PHE A 57 -7.11 -7.13 -22.69
CA PHE A 57 -8.15 -8.00 -23.21
C PHE A 57 -8.77 -7.45 -24.49
N SER A 58 -9.18 -6.18 -24.51
CA SER A 58 -9.82 -5.57 -25.68
C SER A 58 -8.87 -5.56 -26.88
N THR A 59 -7.59 -5.29 -26.66
CA THR A 59 -6.58 -5.26 -27.73
C THR A 59 -6.36 -6.65 -28.35
N ILE A 60 -6.18 -7.67 -27.51
CA ILE A 60 -5.94 -9.04 -27.99
C ILE A 60 -7.20 -9.67 -28.63
N MET A 61 -8.39 -9.36 -28.09
CA MET A 61 -9.66 -9.92 -28.55
C MET A 61 -10.33 -9.11 -29.63
N ASP A 62 -9.69 -8.05 -30.13
CA ASP A 62 -10.25 -7.30 -31.24
C ASP A 62 -10.57 -8.23 -32.42
N THR A 63 -11.86 -8.29 -32.78
CA THR A 63 -12.36 -9.15 -33.83
C THR A 63 -12.04 -8.62 -35.23
N ASN A 64 -11.72 -7.32 -35.35
CA ASN A 64 -11.35 -6.66 -36.57
C ASN A 64 -9.82 -6.69 -36.81
N GLU A 65 -9.21 -7.88 -36.75
CA GLU A 65 -7.74 -8.04 -36.87
C GLU A 65 -7.16 -7.37 -38.11
N THR A 66 -7.91 -7.28 -39.19
CA THR A 66 -7.47 -6.63 -40.43
C THR A 66 -7.52 -5.09 -40.37
N ASN A 67 -8.34 -4.52 -39.54
CA ASN A 67 -8.55 -3.07 -39.42
C ASN A 67 -7.99 -2.49 -38.11
N SER A 68 -7.58 -3.35 -37.19
CA SER A 68 -6.98 -2.93 -35.92
C SER A 68 -5.54 -2.46 -36.14
N THR A 69 -5.21 -1.29 -35.62
CA THR A 69 -3.85 -0.73 -35.65
C THR A 69 -2.86 -1.66 -34.95
N PHE A 70 -3.25 -2.24 -33.82
CA PHE A 70 -2.43 -3.21 -33.08
C PHE A 70 -2.10 -4.43 -33.93
N TRP A 71 -3.10 -5.15 -34.43
CA TRP A 71 -2.90 -6.37 -35.25
C TRP A 71 -2.20 -6.07 -36.58
N GLY A 72 -2.45 -4.91 -37.19
CA GLY A 72 -1.73 -4.45 -38.36
C GLY A 72 -0.21 -4.34 -38.10
N ASN A 73 0.19 -3.72 -37.00
CA ASN A 73 1.59 -3.61 -36.60
C ASN A 73 2.19 -4.96 -36.21
N VAL A 74 1.44 -5.83 -35.53
CA VAL A 74 1.89 -7.19 -35.17
C VAL A 74 2.16 -8.01 -36.42
N ASN A 75 1.30 -7.92 -37.44
CA ASN A 75 1.48 -8.62 -38.73
C ASN A 75 2.71 -8.09 -39.50
N LEU A 76 2.95 -6.77 -39.48
CA LEU A 76 4.17 -6.19 -40.06
C LEU A 76 5.44 -6.68 -39.34
N MET A 77 5.40 -6.84 -38.02
CA MET A 77 6.51 -7.41 -37.24
C MET A 77 6.82 -8.86 -37.66
N LYS A 78 5.80 -9.68 -37.87
CA LYS A 78 5.94 -11.09 -38.31
C LYS A 78 6.58 -11.22 -39.69
N ASN A 79 6.30 -10.28 -40.58
CA ASN A 79 6.84 -10.28 -41.92
C ASN A 79 8.30 -9.82 -42.05
N GLY A 80 8.94 -9.42 -40.96
CA GLY A 80 10.40 -9.21 -40.83
C GLY A 80 10.93 -7.88 -41.35
N ASP A 81 10.52 -7.42 -42.51
CA ASP A 81 11.10 -6.25 -43.21
C ASP A 81 10.79 -4.91 -42.57
N TYR A 82 9.75 -4.84 -41.72
CA TYR A 82 9.30 -3.60 -41.08
C TYR A 82 9.17 -3.75 -39.56
N SER A 83 9.89 -4.70 -38.97
CA SER A 83 9.73 -5.01 -37.51
C SER A 83 10.03 -3.84 -36.60
N GLU A 84 11.11 -3.09 -36.85
CA GLU A 84 11.45 -1.93 -36.02
C GLU A 84 10.45 -0.77 -36.17
N TYR A 85 9.96 -0.53 -37.38
CA TYR A 85 8.92 0.48 -37.60
C TYR A 85 7.62 0.10 -36.87
N ALA A 86 7.21 -1.14 -36.98
CA ALA A 86 5.99 -1.65 -36.34
C ALA A 86 6.09 -1.58 -34.82
N ILE A 87 7.26 -1.94 -34.25
CA ILE A 87 7.51 -1.80 -32.80
C ILE A 87 7.48 -0.33 -32.39
N GLY A 88 8.07 0.57 -33.20
CA GLY A 88 8.00 2.01 -32.97
C GLY A 88 6.55 2.51 -32.88
N LYS A 89 5.69 2.07 -33.80
CA LYS A 89 4.25 2.41 -33.79
C LYS A 89 3.50 1.86 -32.58
N LEU A 90 3.77 0.61 -32.19
CA LEU A 90 3.21 0.04 -30.98
C LEU A 90 3.65 0.79 -29.72
N ARG A 91 4.92 1.20 -29.67
CA ARG A 91 5.44 2.02 -28.56
C ARG A 91 4.79 3.41 -28.48
N GLU A 92 4.53 4.05 -29.64
CA GLU A 92 3.77 5.30 -29.69
C GLU A 92 2.36 5.12 -29.13
N GLU A 93 1.66 4.04 -29.50
CA GLU A 93 0.32 3.72 -29.00
C GLU A 93 0.31 3.52 -27.47
N TYR A 94 1.31 2.81 -26.92
CA TYR A 94 1.43 2.55 -25.50
C TYR A 94 2.21 3.62 -24.73
N PHE A 95 2.72 4.67 -25.37
CA PHE A 95 3.42 5.76 -24.70
C PHE A 95 2.51 6.47 -23.68
N SER A 96 1.26 6.70 -24.03
CA SER A 96 0.27 7.31 -23.13
C SER A 96 -0.09 6.43 -21.95
N SER A 97 0.08 5.11 -22.04
CA SER A 97 -0.21 4.18 -20.96
C SER A 97 0.66 4.40 -19.72
N ALA A 98 1.90 4.87 -19.88
CA ALA A 98 2.77 5.25 -18.78
C ALA A 98 2.20 6.42 -17.96
N TRP A 99 1.49 7.35 -18.60
CA TRP A 99 0.80 8.45 -17.93
C TRP A 99 -0.54 8.01 -17.30
N GLU A 100 -1.21 7.04 -17.90
CA GLU A 100 -2.51 6.57 -17.44
C GLU A 100 -2.39 5.60 -16.25
N TYR A 101 -1.40 4.69 -16.29
CA TYR A 101 -1.26 3.61 -15.29
C TYR A 101 -0.11 3.84 -14.31
N GLY A 102 0.87 4.66 -14.66
CA GLY A 102 2.13 4.85 -13.96
C GLY A 102 3.29 4.18 -14.69
N THR A 103 4.49 4.76 -14.58
CA THR A 103 5.71 4.25 -15.24
C THR A 103 6.21 2.95 -14.62
N GLU A 104 5.71 2.57 -13.45
CA GLU A 104 5.97 1.31 -12.79
C GLU A 104 5.30 0.11 -13.47
N TYR A 105 4.25 0.34 -14.27
CA TYR A 105 3.54 -0.69 -15.01
C TYR A 105 4.14 -0.87 -16.40
N ARG A 106 4.87 -1.96 -16.59
CA ARG A 106 5.56 -2.25 -17.86
C ARG A 106 4.69 -3.13 -18.73
N ILE A 107 4.27 -2.62 -19.89
CA ILE A 107 3.51 -3.38 -20.88
C ILE A 107 4.49 -4.02 -21.83
N PHE A 108 4.30 -5.30 -22.14
CA PHE A 108 5.14 -6.08 -23.02
C PHE A 108 4.35 -6.85 -24.06
N LEU A 109 4.98 -7.13 -25.18
CA LEU A 109 4.50 -7.97 -26.26
C LEU A 109 5.47 -9.13 -26.46
N TYR A 110 4.96 -10.34 -26.54
CA TYR A 110 5.74 -11.52 -26.89
C TYR A 110 5.15 -12.19 -28.12
N THR A 111 6.03 -12.64 -29.03
CA THR A 111 5.68 -13.33 -30.27
C THR A 111 6.29 -14.73 -30.26
N HIS A 112 5.46 -15.78 -30.27
CA HIS A 112 5.91 -17.16 -30.29
C HIS A 112 6.72 -17.50 -31.56
N ASP A 113 6.30 -16.98 -32.71
CA ASP A 113 6.94 -17.30 -34.01
C ASP A 113 8.40 -16.89 -34.08
N THR A 114 8.79 -15.84 -33.37
CA THR A 114 10.16 -15.28 -33.37
C THR A 114 10.88 -15.42 -32.03
N ASP A 115 10.21 -15.92 -31.00
CA ASP A 115 10.67 -15.97 -29.60
C ASP A 115 11.21 -14.61 -29.10
N LYS A 116 10.55 -13.52 -29.50
CA LYS A 116 10.96 -12.18 -29.12
C LYS A 116 9.98 -11.54 -28.15
N LEU A 117 10.55 -10.93 -27.09
CA LEU A 117 9.84 -10.13 -26.13
C LEU A 117 10.21 -8.64 -26.31
N TYR A 118 9.19 -7.80 -26.43
CA TYR A 118 9.34 -6.37 -26.61
C TYR A 118 8.65 -5.62 -25.48
N GLN A 119 9.34 -4.71 -24.82
CA GLN A 119 8.70 -3.76 -23.92
C GLN A 119 8.07 -2.63 -24.74
N LEU A 120 6.78 -2.38 -24.55
CA LEU A 120 6.02 -1.37 -25.28
C LEU A 120 5.90 -0.05 -24.49
N SER A 121 5.68 -0.12 -23.16
CA SER A 121 5.62 1.07 -22.33
C SER A 121 7.00 1.52 -21.87
N LEU A 122 7.15 2.82 -21.64
CA LEU A 122 8.36 3.40 -21.07
C LEU A 122 8.50 2.98 -19.60
N SER A 123 9.68 2.55 -19.17
CA SER A 123 9.98 2.32 -17.78
C SER A 123 10.39 3.60 -17.05
N SER A 124 10.44 3.56 -15.72
CA SER A 124 10.79 4.72 -14.88
C SER A 124 12.18 5.31 -15.16
N ASP A 125 13.10 4.51 -15.71
CA ASP A 125 14.44 4.92 -16.15
C ASP A 125 14.49 5.47 -17.58
N GLY A 126 13.35 5.60 -18.25
CA GLY A 126 13.24 6.13 -19.59
C GLY A 126 13.60 5.15 -20.71
N ASN A 127 13.72 3.85 -20.41
CA ASN A 127 14.13 2.82 -21.36
C ASN A 127 12.97 1.91 -21.78
N TYR A 128 13.13 1.25 -22.94
CA TYR A 128 12.25 0.20 -23.44
C TYR A 128 12.90 -1.19 -23.30
N THR A 129 13.86 -1.33 -22.38
CA THR A 129 14.61 -2.57 -22.19
C THR A 129 14.15 -3.27 -20.91
N MET A 130 13.92 -4.56 -21.03
CA MET A 130 13.63 -5.45 -19.91
C MET A 130 14.87 -6.31 -19.64
N SER A 131 15.20 -6.58 -18.37
CA SER A 131 16.33 -7.46 -18.04
C SER A 131 16.10 -8.86 -18.61
N SER A 132 17.20 -9.58 -18.92
CA SER A 132 17.17 -10.96 -19.44
C SER A 132 16.38 -11.89 -18.54
N ASP A 133 16.51 -11.70 -17.23
CA ASP A 133 15.94 -12.60 -16.22
C ASP A 133 14.44 -12.41 -16.08
N ILE A 134 13.96 -11.16 -16.09
CA ILE A 134 12.53 -10.84 -16.16
C ILE A 134 11.95 -11.38 -17.46
N ALA A 135 12.66 -11.21 -18.59
CA ALA A 135 12.21 -11.71 -19.88
C ALA A 135 12.11 -13.24 -19.89
N ALA A 136 13.08 -13.96 -19.30
CA ALA A 136 13.04 -15.42 -19.17
C ALA A 136 11.86 -15.88 -18.29
N SER A 137 11.64 -15.24 -17.14
CA SER A 137 10.53 -15.55 -16.25
C SER A 137 9.16 -15.31 -16.89
N ILE A 138 9.03 -14.23 -17.70
CA ILE A 138 7.80 -13.98 -18.47
C ILE A 138 7.57 -15.08 -19.51
N ARG A 139 8.61 -15.51 -20.26
CA ARG A 139 8.49 -16.60 -21.23
C ARG A 139 8.00 -17.89 -20.56
N GLU A 140 8.62 -18.26 -19.43
CA GLU A 140 8.21 -19.42 -18.65
C GLU A 140 6.73 -19.34 -18.22
N GLN A 141 6.23 -18.17 -17.87
CA GLN A 141 4.81 -17.99 -17.55
C GLN A 141 3.92 -18.12 -18.79
N ILE A 142 4.36 -17.60 -19.93
CA ILE A 142 3.62 -17.72 -21.19
C ILE A 142 3.54 -19.19 -21.64
N ASP A 143 4.63 -19.94 -21.52
CA ASP A 143 4.70 -21.35 -21.91
C ASP A 143 3.78 -22.24 -21.06
N LYS A 144 3.49 -21.84 -19.81
CA LYS A 144 2.50 -22.50 -18.93
C LYS A 144 1.04 -22.24 -19.36
N LEU A 145 0.80 -21.28 -20.26
CA LEU A 145 -0.54 -20.97 -20.77
C LEU A 145 -0.83 -21.93 -21.95
N ASP A 146 -1.92 -22.70 -21.85
CA ASP A 146 -2.34 -23.61 -22.93
C ASP A 146 -2.73 -22.81 -24.18
N GLU A 147 -2.01 -23.03 -25.29
CA GLU A 147 -2.24 -22.36 -26.59
C GLU A 147 -3.65 -22.56 -27.16
N LYS A 148 -4.33 -23.66 -26.76
CA LYS A 148 -5.64 -24.02 -27.32
C LYS A 148 -6.82 -23.33 -26.65
N THR A 149 -6.63 -22.79 -25.50
CA THR A 149 -7.64 -22.02 -24.81
C THR A 149 -7.30 -20.54 -25.02
N TYR A 150 -8.25 -19.72 -25.49
CA TYR A 150 -8.14 -18.27 -25.48
C TYR A 150 -7.82 -17.83 -24.03
N ALA A 151 -6.55 -17.99 -23.66
CA ALA A 151 -6.09 -17.94 -22.29
C ALA A 151 -5.92 -16.49 -21.86
N VAL A 152 -7.04 -15.83 -21.70
CA VAL A 152 -7.08 -14.68 -20.84
C VAL A 152 -6.98 -15.23 -19.43
N LYS A 153 -5.77 -15.30 -18.90
CA LYS A 153 -5.58 -15.61 -17.50
C LYS A 153 -6.35 -14.57 -16.71
N ARG A 154 -7.47 -15.00 -16.10
CA ARG A 154 -8.42 -14.08 -15.45
C ARG A 154 -7.83 -13.44 -14.20
N LYS A 155 -6.70 -13.95 -13.69
CA LYS A 155 -6.06 -13.48 -12.45
C LYS A 155 -4.73 -12.83 -12.74
N TRP A 156 -4.35 -11.91 -11.90
CA TRP A 156 -3.00 -11.44 -11.78
C TRP A 156 -2.19 -12.52 -11.05
N ASP A 157 -1.00 -12.82 -11.53
CA ASP A 157 -0.11 -13.83 -10.96
C ASP A 157 1.15 -13.22 -10.38
N VAL A 158 1.78 -13.96 -9.49
CA VAL A 158 3.08 -13.62 -8.91
C VAL A 158 4.19 -14.19 -9.79
N LEU A 159 5.21 -13.39 -10.04
CA LEU A 159 6.42 -13.75 -10.77
C LEU A 159 7.63 -13.38 -9.90
N GLU A 160 8.44 -14.36 -9.52
CA GLU A 160 9.68 -14.15 -8.79
C GLU A 160 10.85 -14.13 -9.77
N CYS A 161 11.69 -13.11 -9.67
CA CYS A 161 12.83 -12.93 -10.54
C CYS A 161 13.90 -12.10 -9.83
N ASP A 162 15.13 -12.56 -9.78
CA ASP A 162 16.31 -11.83 -9.29
C ASP A 162 16.15 -11.26 -7.87
N ASN A 163 15.59 -12.04 -6.93
CA ASN A 163 15.22 -11.63 -5.57
C ASN A 163 14.20 -10.46 -5.53
N GLU A 164 13.54 -10.19 -6.63
CA GLU A 164 12.43 -9.26 -6.70
C GLU A 164 11.13 -9.98 -7.04
N VAL A 165 10.02 -9.47 -6.50
CA VAL A 165 8.70 -10.03 -6.76
C VAL A 165 7.92 -9.06 -7.63
N TYR A 166 7.34 -9.60 -8.67
CA TYR A 166 6.50 -8.89 -9.62
C TYR A 166 5.10 -9.49 -9.64
N ILE A 167 4.14 -8.67 -10.01
CA ILE A 167 2.79 -9.11 -10.34
C ILE A 167 2.62 -8.96 -11.84
N CYS A 168 2.14 -9.99 -12.49
CA CYS A 168 1.95 -9.97 -13.94
C CYS A 168 0.53 -10.34 -14.36
N LYS A 169 0.12 -9.82 -15.51
CA LYS A 169 -1.13 -10.13 -16.22
C LYS A 169 -0.82 -10.36 -17.66
N ILE A 170 -1.28 -11.50 -18.22
CA ILE A 170 -1.02 -11.88 -19.61
C ILE A 170 -2.33 -12.20 -20.30
N ALA A 171 -2.50 -11.69 -21.51
CA ALA A 171 -3.55 -12.05 -22.45
C ALA A 171 -2.89 -12.60 -23.72
N GLN A 172 -3.35 -13.75 -24.23
CA GLN A 172 -2.73 -14.43 -25.37
C GLN A 172 -3.78 -14.80 -26.42
N LYS A 173 -3.41 -14.65 -27.71
CA LYS A 173 -4.21 -15.08 -28.87
C LYS A 173 -3.30 -15.24 -30.08
N ASN A 174 -3.49 -16.29 -30.87
CA ASN A 174 -2.82 -16.51 -32.14
C ASN A 174 -1.28 -16.43 -32.12
N GLY A 175 -0.66 -17.01 -31.07
CA GLY A 175 0.80 -16.98 -30.90
C GLY A 175 1.37 -15.60 -30.47
N ILE A 176 0.49 -14.69 -30.04
CA ILE A 176 0.86 -13.36 -29.52
C ILE A 176 0.41 -13.28 -28.07
N ALA A 177 1.32 -12.90 -27.18
CA ALA A 177 0.99 -12.57 -25.80
C ALA A 177 1.24 -11.08 -25.52
N LEU A 178 0.23 -10.39 -25.05
CA LEU A 178 0.29 -9.02 -24.57
C LEU A 178 0.12 -9.04 -23.05
N GLY A 179 1.02 -8.43 -22.31
CA GLY A 179 0.97 -8.47 -20.86
C GLY A 179 1.44 -7.19 -20.20
N CYS A 180 1.21 -7.16 -18.90
CA CYS A 180 1.69 -6.10 -18.01
C CYS A 180 2.37 -6.73 -16.80
N ILE A 181 3.48 -6.12 -16.37
CA ILE A 181 4.23 -6.51 -15.18
C ILE A 181 4.46 -5.27 -14.32
N VAL A 182 4.35 -5.42 -13.00
CA VAL A 182 4.63 -4.37 -12.02
C VAL A 182 5.41 -4.95 -10.84
N ASN A 183 6.42 -4.22 -10.37
CA ASN A 183 7.19 -4.63 -9.19
C ASN A 183 6.37 -4.40 -7.92
N VAL A 184 6.36 -5.37 -7.01
CA VAL A 184 5.65 -5.28 -5.72
C VAL A 184 6.19 -4.13 -4.87
N LYS A 185 7.47 -3.80 -4.97
CA LYS A 185 8.06 -2.62 -4.29
C LYS A 185 7.34 -1.33 -4.69
N SER A 186 7.08 -1.14 -5.99
CA SER A 186 6.37 0.04 -6.49
C SER A 186 4.93 0.13 -5.98
N ILE A 187 4.28 -1.02 -5.75
CA ILE A 187 2.95 -1.07 -5.15
C ILE A 187 2.98 -0.64 -3.67
N LEU A 188 4.04 -1.01 -2.94
CA LEU A 188 4.17 -0.70 -1.51
C LEU A 188 4.79 0.67 -1.23
N GLU A 189 5.52 1.26 -2.18
CA GLU A 189 6.23 2.53 -2.02
C GLU A 189 5.37 3.70 -1.48
N PRO A 190 4.11 3.90 -1.90
CA PRO A 190 3.26 4.97 -1.38
C PRO A 190 3.08 4.93 0.14
N PHE A 191 3.21 3.75 0.74
CA PHE A 191 3.11 3.57 2.19
C PHE A 191 4.40 3.88 2.95
N SER A 192 5.53 4.09 2.27
CA SER A 192 6.82 4.39 2.90
C SER A 192 6.83 5.66 3.75
N LYS A 193 5.91 6.58 3.44
CA LYS A 193 5.75 7.85 4.16
C LYS A 193 4.88 7.74 5.41
N LEU A 194 4.29 6.56 5.68
CA LEU A 194 3.44 6.36 6.84
C LEU A 194 4.27 6.11 8.09
N SER A 195 3.91 6.78 9.17
CA SER A 195 4.49 6.51 10.49
C SER A 195 3.79 5.32 11.15
N LEU A 196 4.25 4.11 10.84
CA LEU A 196 3.68 2.85 11.35
C LEU A 196 4.26 2.43 12.70
N GLY A 197 5.30 3.13 13.18
CA GLY A 197 6.05 2.83 14.41
C GLY A 197 7.07 1.69 14.24
N LYS A 198 7.92 1.50 15.26
CA LYS A 198 9.13 0.65 15.21
C LYS A 198 8.93 -0.79 14.71
N HIS A 199 7.72 -1.34 14.84
CA HIS A 199 7.36 -2.70 14.37
C HIS A 199 6.16 -2.66 13.42
N GLY A 200 5.88 -1.46 12.87
CA GLY A 200 4.83 -1.33 11.87
C GLY A 200 5.32 -1.83 10.52
N TYR A 201 4.39 -2.33 9.72
CA TYR A 201 4.66 -2.87 8.39
C TYR A 201 3.47 -2.67 7.46
N VAL A 202 3.74 -2.70 6.17
CA VAL A 202 2.73 -2.92 5.12
C VAL A 202 3.16 -4.13 4.32
N SER A 203 2.26 -5.05 4.08
CA SER A 203 2.55 -6.23 3.27
C SER A 203 1.46 -6.46 2.22
N LEU A 204 1.88 -7.04 1.11
CA LEU A 204 1.01 -7.59 0.11
C LEU A 204 1.03 -9.12 0.25
N VAL A 205 -0.14 -9.72 0.36
CA VAL A 205 -0.33 -11.13 0.66
C VAL A 205 -1.22 -11.73 -0.42
N ASP A 206 -0.95 -12.95 -0.83
CA ASP A 206 -1.79 -13.68 -1.78
C ASP A 206 -2.98 -14.39 -1.11
N GLN A 207 -3.75 -15.16 -1.90
CA GLN A 207 -4.91 -15.93 -1.41
C GLN A 207 -4.52 -17.08 -0.49
N ASP A 208 -3.28 -17.57 -0.59
CA ASP A 208 -2.75 -18.66 0.23
C ASP A 208 -2.08 -18.12 1.51
N GLU A 209 -2.30 -16.86 1.83
CA GLU A 209 -1.70 -16.13 2.96
C GLU A 209 -0.17 -16.01 2.90
N VAL A 210 0.42 -16.21 1.71
CA VAL A 210 1.86 -16.02 1.50
C VAL A 210 2.16 -14.53 1.31
N CYS A 211 3.13 -14.02 2.07
CA CYS A 211 3.59 -12.64 1.91
C CYS A 211 4.46 -12.55 0.65
N ILE A 212 4.01 -11.78 -0.34
CA ILE A 212 4.72 -11.57 -1.61
C ILE A 212 5.60 -10.32 -1.61
N GLY A 213 5.45 -9.48 -0.59
CA GLY A 213 6.32 -8.33 -0.35
C GLY A 213 5.93 -7.58 0.90
N MET A 214 6.89 -6.98 1.56
CA MET A 214 6.71 -6.26 2.81
C MET A 214 7.55 -4.99 2.82
N LEU A 215 6.95 -3.93 3.34
CA LEU A 215 7.59 -2.67 3.66
C LEU A 215 7.60 -2.51 5.19
N ASP A 216 8.77 -2.33 5.77
CA ASP A 216 8.94 -1.96 7.18
C ASP A 216 9.77 -0.67 7.33
N GLN A 217 10.23 -0.37 8.53
CA GLN A 217 11.10 0.81 8.76
C GLN A 217 12.48 0.72 8.11
N SER A 218 12.98 -0.47 7.80
CA SER A 218 14.27 -0.69 7.15
C SER A 218 14.20 -0.54 5.64
N GLY A 219 12.99 -0.49 5.08
CA GLY A 219 12.73 -0.40 3.66
C GLY A 219 11.84 -1.51 3.14
N ILE A 220 11.79 -1.66 1.82
CA ILE A 220 10.95 -2.68 1.17
C ILE A 220 11.74 -3.99 1.11
N ILE A 221 11.19 -5.04 1.72
CA ILE A 221 11.76 -6.37 1.78
C ILE A 221 10.93 -7.30 0.91
N SER A 222 11.58 -8.00 -0.03
CA SER A 222 10.91 -8.95 -0.93
C SER A 222 10.76 -10.34 -0.31
N GLU A 223 11.57 -10.67 0.71
CA GLU A 223 11.50 -11.96 1.39
C GLU A 223 10.51 -11.93 2.55
N PRO A 224 9.64 -12.95 2.67
CA PRO A 224 8.69 -13.06 3.76
C PRO A 224 9.43 -13.37 5.06
N GLN A 225 9.73 -12.34 5.85
CA GLN A 225 10.09 -12.56 7.25
C GLN A 225 8.82 -12.91 8.03
N SER A 226 8.95 -13.80 9.02
CA SER A 226 7.84 -14.14 9.90
C SER A 226 7.27 -12.86 10.54
N MET A 227 6.05 -12.50 10.17
CA MET A 227 5.38 -11.30 10.68
C MET A 227 5.31 -11.37 12.20
N ASN A 228 6.06 -10.50 12.89
CA ASN A 228 5.94 -10.37 14.33
C ASN A 228 4.69 -9.55 14.66
N THR A 229 3.55 -10.22 14.72
CA THR A 229 2.24 -9.60 14.98
C THR A 229 2.00 -9.26 16.45
N LYS A 230 2.98 -9.54 17.34
CA LYS A 230 2.85 -9.20 18.76
C LYS A 230 2.83 -7.67 18.93
N ASN A 231 1.75 -7.17 19.53
CA ASN A 231 1.51 -5.74 19.81
C ASN A 231 1.32 -4.84 18.58
N THR A 232 0.79 -5.39 17.48
CA THR A 232 0.38 -4.61 16.31
C THR A 232 -1.12 -4.72 16.07
N TYR A 233 -1.73 -3.59 15.73
CA TYR A 233 -3.08 -3.56 15.17
C TYR A 233 -2.98 -3.81 13.67
N THR A 234 -3.62 -4.85 13.17
CA THR A 234 -3.57 -5.21 11.76
C THR A 234 -4.86 -4.82 11.04
N ILE A 235 -4.73 -4.00 10.00
CA ILE A 235 -5.79 -3.67 9.06
C ILE A 235 -5.61 -4.57 7.84
N ARG A 236 -6.69 -5.19 7.37
CA ARG A 236 -6.71 -6.07 6.19
C ARG A 236 -7.65 -5.50 5.15
N GLN A 237 -7.16 -5.35 3.93
CA GLN A 237 -7.94 -4.85 2.81
C GLN A 237 -7.69 -5.71 1.57
N GLY A 238 -8.65 -6.56 1.23
CA GLY A 238 -8.59 -7.39 0.02
C GLY A 238 -8.80 -6.58 -1.24
N LEU A 239 -8.12 -6.96 -2.32
CA LEU A 239 -8.35 -6.47 -3.66
C LEU A 239 -9.46 -7.28 -4.33
N SER A 240 -10.37 -6.62 -5.03
CA SER A 240 -11.51 -7.28 -5.71
C SER A 240 -11.14 -7.77 -7.12
N ARG A 241 -10.11 -7.20 -7.73
CA ARG A 241 -9.69 -7.45 -9.12
C ARG A 241 -8.42 -8.30 -9.24
N ALA A 242 -7.75 -8.52 -8.12
CA ALA A 242 -6.56 -9.35 -8.05
C ALA A 242 -6.61 -10.24 -6.79
N PRO A 243 -5.94 -11.41 -6.80
CA PRO A 243 -5.98 -12.34 -5.67
C PRO A 243 -5.01 -11.92 -4.56
N PHE A 244 -5.08 -10.65 -4.16
CA PHE A 244 -4.14 -10.08 -3.18
C PHE A 244 -4.88 -9.33 -2.07
N GLU A 245 -4.25 -9.25 -0.92
CA GLU A 245 -4.70 -8.50 0.25
C GLU A 245 -3.57 -7.58 0.74
N ILE A 246 -3.89 -6.32 0.99
CA ILE A 246 -2.99 -5.38 1.65
C ILE A 246 -3.19 -5.52 3.15
N ARG A 247 -2.11 -5.76 3.88
CA ARG A 247 -2.09 -5.81 5.36
C ARG A 247 -1.22 -4.70 5.90
N ILE A 248 -1.79 -3.88 6.77
CA ILE A 248 -1.09 -2.79 7.45
C ILE A 248 -1.05 -3.11 8.93
N GLY A 249 0.14 -3.33 9.46
CA GLY A 249 0.38 -3.51 10.88
C GLY A 249 0.87 -2.21 11.50
N ILE A 250 0.14 -1.70 12.50
CA ILE A 250 0.50 -0.49 13.24
C ILE A 250 0.91 -0.89 14.65
N SER A 251 2.14 -0.58 15.05
CA SER A 251 2.59 -0.87 16.41
C SER A 251 2.02 0.12 17.44
N LEU A 252 1.88 -0.32 18.68
CA LEU A 252 1.50 0.56 19.79
C LEU A 252 2.41 1.79 19.89
N GLY A 253 3.73 1.63 19.67
CA GLY A 253 4.67 2.74 19.61
C GLY A 253 4.38 3.72 18.46
N GLY A 254 3.90 3.23 17.32
CA GLY A 254 3.45 4.06 16.20
C GLY A 254 2.22 4.88 16.56
N VAL A 255 1.22 4.26 17.18
CA VAL A 255 0.03 4.96 17.67
C VAL A 255 0.43 6.06 18.67
N LEU A 256 1.29 5.75 19.64
CA LEU A 256 1.77 6.73 20.62
C LEU A 256 2.56 7.88 19.99
N SER A 257 3.38 7.62 18.96
CA SER A 257 4.11 8.67 18.26
C SER A 257 3.19 9.62 17.49
N LEU A 258 2.15 9.08 16.86
CA LEU A 258 1.12 9.88 16.20
C LEU A 258 0.30 10.72 17.18
N MET A 259 0.17 10.25 18.43
CA MET A 259 -0.54 10.93 19.50
C MET A 259 0.36 11.88 20.32
N ALA A 260 1.67 11.95 20.03
CA ALA A 260 2.63 12.70 20.87
C ALA A 260 2.22 14.15 21.10
N GLY A 261 1.68 14.83 20.08
CA GLY A 261 1.20 16.21 20.22
C GLY A 261 0.00 16.34 21.19
N SER A 262 -0.95 15.42 21.13
CA SER A 262 -2.11 15.42 22.04
C SER A 262 -1.73 15.02 23.47
N LEU A 263 -0.79 14.09 23.62
CA LEU A 263 -0.23 13.70 24.92
C LEU A 263 0.50 14.86 25.61
N LEU A 264 1.30 15.62 24.84
CA LEU A 264 2.00 16.79 25.36
C LEU A 264 1.01 17.88 25.78
N GLY A 265 -0.03 18.14 24.99
CA GLY A 265 -1.10 19.07 25.35
C GLY A 265 -1.83 18.66 26.63
N MET A 266 -2.11 17.37 26.81
CA MET A 266 -2.73 16.83 28.03
C MET A 266 -1.84 16.95 29.23
N THR A 267 -0.54 16.65 29.13
CA THR A 267 0.40 16.78 30.25
C THR A 267 0.50 18.24 30.73
N VAL A 268 0.54 19.20 29.81
CA VAL A 268 0.52 20.65 30.14
C VAL A 268 -0.77 21.03 30.86
N LEU A 269 -1.92 20.54 30.36
CA LEU A 269 -3.23 20.82 30.95
C LEU A 269 -3.35 20.25 32.39
N ILE A 270 -2.90 19.01 32.61
CA ILE A 270 -2.84 18.38 33.92
C ILE A 270 -1.97 19.22 34.87
N PHE A 271 -0.80 19.65 34.40
CA PHE A 271 0.11 20.44 35.19
C PHE A 271 -0.49 21.81 35.60
N MET A 272 -1.18 22.47 34.67
CA MET A 272 -1.92 23.70 34.95
C MET A 272 -3.03 23.52 36.00
N ILE A 273 -3.81 22.43 35.90
CA ILE A 273 -4.88 22.12 36.86
C ILE A 273 -4.29 21.86 38.26
N LEU A 274 -3.17 21.13 38.34
CA LEU A 274 -2.49 20.87 39.61
C LEU A 274 -1.96 22.15 40.26
N ILE A 275 -1.37 23.07 39.47
CA ILE A 275 -0.92 24.37 39.95
C ILE A 275 -2.12 25.19 40.46
N MET A 276 -3.18 25.32 39.70
CA MET A 276 -4.39 26.05 40.05
C MET A 276 -5.02 25.51 41.34
N SER A 277 -5.14 24.17 41.44
CA SER A 277 -5.66 23.53 42.65
C SER A 277 -4.76 23.77 43.87
N GLY A 278 -3.44 23.74 43.71
CA GLY A 278 -2.47 24.06 44.74
C GLY A 278 -2.61 25.51 45.27
N ILE A 279 -2.73 26.47 44.34
CA ILE A 279 -2.94 27.89 44.69
C ILE A 279 -4.27 28.07 45.45
N LEU A 280 -5.35 27.44 44.98
CA LEU A 280 -6.65 27.52 45.61
C LEU A 280 -6.66 26.92 47.02
N LEU A 281 -6.00 25.78 47.19
CA LEU A 281 -5.83 25.13 48.49
C LEU A 281 -5.01 25.99 49.45
N PHE A 282 -3.92 26.62 48.97
CA PHE A 282 -3.12 27.54 49.76
C PHE A 282 -3.93 28.76 50.17
N HIS A 283 -4.73 29.32 49.27
CA HIS A 283 -5.60 30.46 49.59
C HIS A 283 -6.66 30.11 50.63
N VAL A 284 -7.35 28.97 50.50
CA VAL A 284 -8.33 28.49 51.48
C VAL A 284 -7.67 28.21 52.84
N TYR A 285 -6.51 27.59 52.86
CA TYR A 285 -5.78 27.33 54.10
C TYR A 285 -5.34 28.63 54.79
N SER A 286 -4.76 29.57 54.06
CA SER A 286 -4.23 30.84 54.61
C SER A 286 -5.34 31.78 55.09
N ASN A 287 -6.42 31.92 54.32
CA ASN A 287 -7.43 32.93 54.57
C ASN A 287 -8.64 32.44 55.40
N ILE A 288 -8.89 31.13 55.44
CA ILE A 288 -10.06 30.58 56.10
C ILE A 288 -9.67 29.70 57.29
N MET A 289 -8.79 28.73 57.11
CA MET A 289 -8.50 27.72 58.13
C MET A 289 -7.52 28.25 59.25
N LYS A 290 -6.53 29.05 58.84
CA LYS A 290 -5.54 29.61 59.80
C LYS A 290 -6.17 30.60 60.73
N PRO A 291 -7.04 31.55 60.32
CA PRO A 291 -7.75 32.44 61.23
C PRO A 291 -8.73 31.68 62.17
N LEU A 292 -9.48 30.69 61.64
CA LEU A 292 -10.42 29.91 62.43
C LEU A 292 -9.74 29.10 63.57
N LYS A 293 -8.51 28.63 63.41
CA LYS A 293 -7.74 27.97 64.47
C LYS A 293 -7.34 28.89 65.59
N VAL A 294 -7.18 30.18 65.33
CA VAL A 294 -6.84 31.18 66.34
C VAL A 294 -8.05 31.57 67.22
N PHE A 295 -9.28 31.41 66.69
CA PHE A 295 -10.54 31.65 67.37
C PHE A 295 -11.03 30.48 68.25
N THR A 296 -10.46 29.28 68.06
CA THR A 296 -10.85 28.05 68.82
C THR A 296 -9.83 27.65 69.92
N GLN A 297 -8.79 28.44 70.14
CA GLN A 297 -7.92 28.40 71.31
C GLN A 297 -8.27 29.56 72.25
#